data_a88da7982bcbcfb3a3d1e1a88e123900
#
_entry.id   a88da7982bcbcfb3a3d1e1a88e123900
#
_cell.length_a   1.000
_cell.length_b   1.000
_cell.length_c   1.000
_cell.angle_alpha   90.00
_cell.angle_beta   90.00
_cell.angle_gamma   90.00
#
_symmetry.space_group_name_H-M   'P 1'
#
loop_
_entity.id
_entity.type
_entity.pdbx_description
1 polymer ?
#
loop_
_entity_poly.entity_id
_entity_poly.type
_entity_poly.pdbx_seq_one_letter_code
_entity_poly.pdbx_strand_id
1 'polypeptide(L)'
;VGEINLYSAAGGNLDPWAISQLKRFIIFLPIVFFILLLQPKFIFNVTELILIAVMLGLLITLFFGYTGMGAKRWIRVGGFNLQVSEFAKISLVIFMAKYFHKLNAQKTIGLIRSIIPLLISIALFLLVAVQPDLGTALIILILGLVAIFYAGIKLIYPIFSLILIALVSPFLWTLLKPYQQNRIMIFLNPDLDPLGKGYHIIQSKIAIGSGG
;
A
#
# COMPACT_ATOMS: atom_id res chain seq x y z
N VAL A 1 13.03 18.48 6.24
CA VAL A 1 13.64 18.00 4.99
C VAL A 1 12.66 18.17 3.82
N GLY A 2 11.42 17.64 3.85
CA GLY A 2 10.46 17.73 2.74
C GLY A 2 10.13 19.16 2.30
N GLU A 3 9.94 20.09 3.23
CA GLU A 3 9.70 21.52 2.93
C GLU A 3 10.88 22.19 2.24
N ILE A 4 12.11 21.88 2.69
CA ILE A 4 13.34 22.43 2.10
C ILE A 4 13.49 21.94 0.66
N ASN A 5 13.22 20.65 0.41
CA ASN A 5 13.28 20.09 -0.93
C ASN A 5 12.25 20.73 -1.87
N LEU A 6 11.03 20.97 -1.40
CA LEU A 6 9.99 21.65 -2.19
C LEU A 6 10.33 23.12 -2.47
N TYR A 7 10.89 23.82 -1.50
CA TYR A 7 11.39 25.18 -1.66
C TYR A 7 12.51 25.25 -2.72
N SER A 8 13.46 24.32 -2.64
CA SER A 8 14.55 24.21 -3.62
C SER A 8 14.02 23.86 -5.02
N ALA A 9 13.10 22.90 -5.12
CA ALA A 9 12.49 22.50 -6.38
C ALA A 9 11.64 23.62 -7.03
N ALA A 10 11.10 24.53 -6.21
CA ALA A 10 10.37 25.72 -6.67
C ALA A 10 11.26 26.91 -7.02
N GLY A 11 12.58 26.72 -7.10
CA GLY A 11 13.53 27.79 -7.43
C GLY A 11 13.63 28.87 -6.34
N GLY A 12 13.45 28.51 -5.06
CA GLY A 12 13.48 29.45 -3.94
C GLY A 12 12.14 30.11 -3.62
N ASN A 13 11.03 29.66 -4.23
CA ASN A 13 9.68 30.13 -3.93
C ASN A 13 8.96 29.18 -2.97
N LEU A 14 8.22 29.74 -2.01
CA LEU A 14 7.39 28.96 -1.10
C LEU A 14 6.07 28.48 -1.76
N ASP A 15 5.54 29.27 -2.70
CA ASP A 15 4.34 28.94 -3.45
C ASP A 15 4.67 28.19 -4.75
N PRO A 16 3.81 27.25 -5.20
CA PRO A 16 2.57 26.80 -4.56
C PRO A 16 2.76 25.58 -3.64
N TRP A 17 3.92 24.93 -3.66
CA TRP A 17 4.10 23.59 -3.13
C TRP A 17 4.43 23.56 -1.64
N ALA A 18 5.42 24.32 -1.18
CA ALA A 18 5.85 24.32 0.22
C ALA A 18 4.75 24.82 1.17
N ILE A 19 4.08 25.95 0.82
CA ILE A 19 2.96 26.47 1.64
C ILE A 19 1.79 25.47 1.69
N SER A 20 1.47 24.83 0.57
CA SER A 20 0.39 23.83 0.52
C SER A 20 0.70 22.61 1.39
N GLN A 21 1.95 22.18 1.42
CA GLN A 21 2.39 21.08 2.28
C GLN A 21 2.38 21.50 3.76
N LEU A 22 2.88 22.67 4.09
CA LEU A 22 2.88 23.21 5.45
C LEU A 22 1.47 23.34 6.02
N LYS A 23 0.52 23.87 5.25
CA LYS A 23 -0.89 23.93 5.62
C LYS A 23 -1.47 22.54 5.94
N ARG A 24 -1.21 21.55 5.10
CA ARG A 24 -1.64 20.16 5.35
C ARG A 24 -1.00 19.60 6.62
N PHE A 25 0.30 19.82 6.81
CA PHE A 25 1.01 19.37 8.00
C PHE A 25 0.38 19.93 9.28
N ILE A 26 0.11 21.25 9.33
CA ILE A 26 -0.52 21.90 10.47
C ILE A 26 -1.93 21.35 10.73
N ILE A 27 -2.72 21.10 9.68
CA ILE A 27 -4.08 20.54 9.80
C ILE A 27 -4.06 19.11 10.35
N PHE A 28 -3.09 18.30 9.95
CA PHE A 28 -3.01 16.89 10.38
C PHE A 28 -2.26 16.69 11.70
N LEU A 29 -1.48 17.69 12.16
CA LEU A 29 -0.72 17.61 13.41
C LEU A 29 -1.60 17.28 14.64
N PRO A 30 -2.78 17.91 14.86
CA PRO A 30 -3.66 17.55 15.96
C PRO A 30 -4.13 16.11 15.94
N ILE A 31 -4.33 15.53 14.73
CA ILE A 31 -4.72 14.12 14.58
C ILE A 31 -3.61 13.20 15.08
N VAL A 32 -2.34 13.52 14.78
CA VAL A 32 -1.18 12.76 15.28
C VAL A 32 -1.14 12.80 16.79
N PHE A 33 -1.29 13.99 17.41
CA PHE A 33 -1.36 14.11 18.87
C PHE A 33 -2.52 13.32 19.46
N PHE A 34 -3.70 13.36 18.84
CA PHE A 34 -4.84 12.58 19.30
C PHE A 34 -4.55 11.07 19.25
N ILE A 35 -3.94 10.58 18.18
CA ILE A 35 -3.56 9.16 18.05
C ILE A 35 -2.54 8.76 19.13
N LEU A 36 -1.58 9.63 19.46
CA LEU A 36 -0.58 9.37 20.50
C LEU A 36 -1.20 9.25 21.90
N LEU A 37 -2.34 9.89 22.15
CA LEU A 37 -3.07 9.79 23.42
C LEU A 37 -3.93 8.51 23.51
N LEU A 38 -4.16 7.81 22.39
CA LEU A 38 -4.94 6.58 22.40
C LEU A 38 -4.16 5.45 23.05
N GLN A 39 -4.80 4.78 24.00
CA GLN A 39 -4.22 3.56 24.57
C GLN A 39 -4.17 2.44 23.53
N PRO A 40 -3.08 1.66 23.46
CA PRO A 40 -2.99 0.52 22.54
C PRO A 40 -4.16 -0.47 22.70
N LYS A 41 -4.65 -0.67 23.92
CA LYS A 41 -5.81 -1.53 24.20
C LYS A 41 -7.07 -1.07 23.45
N PHE A 42 -7.28 0.25 23.33
CA PHE A 42 -8.41 0.80 22.59
C PHE A 42 -8.31 0.43 21.11
N ILE A 43 -7.13 0.62 20.51
CA ILE A 43 -6.86 0.27 19.09
C ILE A 43 -7.12 -1.22 18.88
N PHE A 44 -6.64 -2.08 19.79
CA PHE A 44 -6.90 -3.52 19.72
C PHE A 44 -8.40 -3.85 19.77
N ASN A 45 -9.17 -3.16 20.61
CA ASN A 45 -10.61 -3.43 20.75
C ASN A 45 -11.40 -3.07 19.49
N VAL A 46 -11.01 -2.00 18.78
CA VAL A 46 -11.72 -1.50 17.60
C VAL A 46 -11.13 -2.01 16.27
N THR A 47 -10.11 -2.87 16.30
CA THR A 47 -9.38 -3.35 15.12
C THR A 47 -10.30 -3.95 14.07
N GLU A 48 -11.22 -4.85 14.45
CA GLU A 48 -12.13 -5.50 13.50
C GLU A 48 -13.10 -4.49 12.89
N LEU A 49 -13.56 -3.52 13.69
CA LEU A 49 -14.43 -2.46 13.21
C LEU A 49 -13.71 -1.58 12.19
N ILE A 50 -12.44 -1.22 12.46
CA ILE A 50 -11.60 -0.44 11.53
C ILE A 50 -11.42 -1.23 10.23
N LEU A 51 -11.11 -2.52 10.31
CA LEU A 51 -10.91 -3.36 9.12
C LEU A 51 -12.18 -3.42 8.27
N ILE A 52 -13.33 -3.68 8.89
CA ILE A 52 -14.63 -3.73 8.21
C ILE A 52 -14.95 -2.36 7.58
N ALA A 53 -14.76 -1.26 8.31
CA ALA A 53 -14.99 0.09 7.81
C ALA A 53 -14.11 0.40 6.59
N VAL A 54 -12.84 -0.02 6.62
CA VAL A 54 -11.93 0.14 5.48
C VAL A 54 -12.35 -0.73 4.29
N MET A 55 -12.75 -1.98 4.51
CA MET A 55 -13.26 -2.84 3.44
C MET A 55 -14.52 -2.27 2.78
N LEU A 56 -15.45 -1.76 3.59
CA LEU A 56 -16.64 -1.05 3.09
C LEU A 56 -16.26 0.24 2.34
N GLY A 57 -15.30 1.01 2.87
CA GLY A 57 -14.77 2.19 2.20
C GLY A 57 -14.14 1.87 0.85
N LEU A 58 -13.42 0.75 0.71
CA LEU A 58 -12.89 0.28 -0.57
C LEU A 58 -14.01 -0.09 -1.54
N LEU A 59 -15.07 -0.77 -1.07
CA LEU A 59 -16.25 -1.05 -1.89
C LEU A 59 -16.95 0.23 -2.35
N ILE A 60 -17.16 1.19 -1.45
CA ILE A 60 -17.73 2.50 -1.79
C ILE A 60 -16.86 3.21 -2.82
N THR A 61 -15.55 3.18 -2.67
CA THR A 61 -14.62 3.79 -3.65
C THR A 61 -14.72 3.14 -5.03
N LEU A 62 -14.95 1.83 -5.09
CA LEU A 62 -15.10 1.10 -6.35
C LEU A 62 -16.32 1.60 -7.15
N PHE A 63 -17.45 1.88 -6.48
CA PHE A 63 -18.69 2.32 -7.12
C PHE A 63 -18.76 3.84 -7.29
N PHE A 64 -18.40 4.59 -6.27
CA PHE A 64 -18.58 6.04 -6.17
C PHE A 64 -17.30 6.86 -6.20
N GLY A 65 -16.13 6.20 -6.35
CA GLY A 65 -14.84 6.88 -6.35
C GLY A 65 -14.66 7.85 -7.52
N TYR A 66 -13.91 8.92 -7.27
CA TYR A 66 -13.49 9.87 -8.31
C TYR A 66 -12.36 9.26 -9.16
N THR A 67 -12.49 9.42 -10.47
CA THR A 67 -11.46 8.98 -11.43
C THR A 67 -10.34 10.00 -11.50
N GLY A 68 -9.19 9.67 -10.92
CA GLY A 68 -7.95 10.41 -11.08
C GLY A 68 -6.92 9.56 -11.86
N MET A 69 -6.32 10.12 -12.91
CA MET A 69 -5.32 9.41 -13.74
C MET A 69 -5.81 8.04 -14.28
N GLY A 70 -7.08 7.96 -14.68
CA GLY A 70 -7.66 6.75 -15.29
C GLY A 70 -8.09 5.65 -14.31
N ALA A 71 -8.08 5.88 -13.01
CA ALA A 71 -8.53 4.90 -12.01
C ALA A 71 -9.41 5.55 -10.93
N LYS A 72 -10.47 4.81 -10.52
CA LYS A 72 -11.37 5.23 -9.42
C LYS A 72 -10.73 4.84 -8.08
N ARG A 73 -9.95 5.73 -7.47
CA ARG A 73 -9.17 5.43 -6.25
C ARG A 73 -9.38 6.43 -5.12
N TRP A 74 -10.03 7.54 -5.41
CA TRP A 74 -10.11 8.68 -4.50
C TRP A 74 -11.53 8.98 -4.08
N ILE A 75 -11.71 9.30 -2.81
CA ILE A 75 -12.94 9.88 -2.28
C ILE A 75 -12.64 11.35 -1.96
N ARG A 76 -13.48 12.26 -2.45
CA ARG A 76 -13.39 13.69 -2.09
C ARG A 76 -14.20 13.95 -0.84
N VAL A 77 -13.51 14.44 0.19
CA VAL A 77 -14.15 14.84 1.45
C VAL A 77 -13.66 16.24 1.79
N GLY A 78 -14.57 17.22 1.80
CA GLY A 78 -14.24 18.59 2.22
C GLY A 78 -13.07 19.25 1.46
N GLY A 79 -12.89 18.95 0.15
CA GLY A 79 -11.78 19.46 -0.65
C GLY A 79 -10.49 18.65 -0.58
N PHE A 80 -10.42 17.63 0.27
CA PHE A 80 -9.30 16.69 0.33
C PHE A 80 -9.58 15.44 -0.50
N ASN A 81 -8.56 14.96 -1.21
CA ASN A 81 -8.60 13.66 -1.87
C ASN A 81 -8.09 12.60 -0.90
N LEU A 82 -8.95 11.70 -0.47
CA LEU A 82 -8.65 10.63 0.46
C LEU A 82 -8.57 9.31 -0.31
N GLN A 83 -7.47 8.59 -0.14
CA GLN A 83 -7.27 7.27 -0.74
C GLN A 83 -7.47 6.19 0.32
N VAL A 84 -8.56 5.44 0.20
CA VAL A 84 -8.94 4.43 1.21
C VAL A 84 -7.93 3.28 1.29
N SER A 85 -7.25 2.96 0.20
CA SER A 85 -6.22 1.90 0.17
C SER A 85 -4.99 2.22 1.05
N GLU A 86 -4.73 3.49 1.39
CA GLU A 86 -3.71 3.85 2.38
C GLU A 86 -4.09 3.36 3.79
N PHE A 87 -5.36 3.50 4.14
CA PHE A 87 -5.89 2.99 5.42
C PHE A 87 -5.96 1.45 5.44
N ALA A 88 -6.12 0.82 4.27
CA ALA A 88 -6.12 -0.65 4.17
C ALA A 88 -4.78 -1.26 4.62
N LYS A 89 -3.66 -0.64 4.28
CA LYS A 89 -2.34 -1.09 4.73
C LYS A 89 -2.22 -1.05 6.25
N ILE A 90 -2.63 0.07 6.86
CA ILE A 90 -2.57 0.27 8.32
C ILE A 90 -3.52 -0.71 9.03
N SER A 91 -4.77 -0.80 8.57
CA SER A 91 -5.77 -1.69 9.18
C SER A 91 -5.36 -3.16 9.12
N LEU A 92 -4.75 -3.59 8.00
CA LEU A 92 -4.22 -4.94 7.86
C LEU A 92 -3.11 -5.22 8.88
N VAL A 93 -2.13 -4.31 9.02
CA VAL A 93 -1.03 -4.49 9.97
C VAL A 93 -1.54 -4.56 11.41
N ILE A 94 -2.47 -3.69 11.80
CA ILE A 94 -3.07 -3.71 13.14
C ILE A 94 -3.85 -5.00 13.36
N PHE A 95 -4.62 -5.46 12.36
CA PHE A 95 -5.34 -6.72 12.43
C PHE A 95 -4.38 -7.91 12.60
N MET A 96 -3.32 -7.97 11.81
CA MET A 96 -2.29 -9.02 11.91
C MET A 96 -1.65 -9.03 13.30
N ALA A 97 -1.27 -7.86 13.80
CA ALA A 97 -0.68 -7.72 15.13
C ALA A 97 -1.61 -8.24 16.22
N LYS A 98 -2.91 -7.87 16.19
CA LYS A 98 -3.91 -8.38 17.14
C LYS A 98 -4.13 -9.89 17.00
N TYR A 99 -4.28 -10.37 15.78
CA TYR A 99 -4.54 -11.78 15.52
C TYR A 99 -3.42 -12.68 16.05
N PHE A 100 -2.18 -12.34 15.72
CA PHE A 100 -1.02 -13.13 16.12
C PHE A 100 -0.63 -12.91 17.60
N HIS A 101 -0.93 -11.76 18.18
CA HIS A 101 -0.76 -11.55 19.61
C HIS A 101 -1.61 -12.50 20.47
N LYS A 102 -2.82 -12.82 20.03
CA LYS A 102 -3.72 -13.82 20.70
C LYS A 102 -3.22 -15.26 20.56
N LEU A 103 -2.41 -15.54 19.54
CA LEU A 103 -1.81 -16.84 19.31
C LEU A 103 -0.46 -16.86 20.03
N ASN A 104 -0.36 -17.48 21.21
CA ASN A 104 0.85 -17.55 22.03
C ASN A 104 2.13 -17.70 21.18
N ALA A 105 3.02 -16.72 21.23
CA ALA A 105 4.20 -16.54 20.38
C ALA A 105 5.29 -17.63 20.50
N GLN A 106 5.11 -18.63 21.39
CA GLN A 106 6.11 -19.68 21.65
C GLN A 106 5.99 -20.93 20.77
N LYS A 107 4.99 -21.02 19.90
CA LYS A 107 4.83 -22.19 19.01
C LYS A 107 4.78 -21.74 17.56
N THR A 108 5.54 -22.43 16.69
CA THR A 108 5.43 -22.26 15.24
C THR A 108 3.96 -22.30 14.82
N ILE A 109 3.54 -21.27 14.08
CA ILE A 109 2.16 -21.13 13.62
C ILE A 109 1.93 -22.15 12.52
N GLY A 110 0.92 -23.02 12.71
CA GLY A 110 0.52 -23.97 11.69
C GLY A 110 -0.23 -23.29 10.53
N LEU A 111 -0.24 -23.95 9.38
CA LEU A 111 -0.88 -23.44 8.15
C LEU A 111 -2.34 -23.04 8.39
N ILE A 112 -3.10 -23.84 9.13
CA ILE A 112 -4.52 -23.60 9.42
C ILE A 112 -4.75 -22.25 10.11
N ARG A 113 -3.89 -21.86 11.04
CA ARG A 113 -3.98 -20.58 11.76
C ARG A 113 -3.60 -19.38 10.88
N SER A 114 -2.88 -19.60 9.79
CA SER A 114 -2.50 -18.55 8.83
C SER A 114 -3.56 -18.32 7.75
N ILE A 115 -4.59 -19.20 7.64
CA ILE A 115 -5.62 -19.11 6.59
C ILE A 115 -6.41 -17.80 6.71
N ILE A 116 -6.89 -17.45 7.90
CA ILE A 116 -7.70 -16.23 8.10
C ILE A 116 -6.92 -14.97 7.76
N PRO A 117 -5.68 -14.75 8.30
CA PRO A 117 -4.84 -13.62 7.89
C PRO A 117 -4.56 -13.58 6.39
N LEU A 118 -4.31 -14.72 5.77
CA LEU A 118 -4.06 -14.82 4.34
C LEU A 118 -5.30 -14.44 3.52
N LEU A 119 -6.47 -14.96 3.88
CA LEU A 119 -7.72 -14.63 3.20
C LEU A 119 -8.06 -13.14 3.29
N ILE A 120 -7.85 -12.51 4.44
CA ILE A 120 -8.06 -11.06 4.61
C ILE A 120 -7.07 -10.27 3.74
N SER A 121 -5.81 -10.68 3.70
CA SER A 121 -4.81 -10.05 2.82
C SER A 121 -5.19 -10.17 1.35
N ILE A 122 -5.64 -11.34 0.92
CA ILE A 122 -6.11 -11.58 -0.45
C ILE A 122 -7.39 -10.77 -0.73
N ALA A 123 -8.33 -10.70 0.19
CA ALA A 123 -9.56 -9.92 0.00
C ALA A 123 -9.25 -8.43 -0.19
N LEU A 124 -8.40 -7.84 0.64
CA LEU A 124 -7.95 -6.45 0.48
C LEU A 124 -7.16 -6.25 -0.81
N PHE A 125 -6.27 -7.18 -1.16
CA PHE A 125 -5.56 -7.17 -2.43
C PHE A 125 -6.53 -7.12 -3.61
N LEU A 126 -7.51 -8.00 -3.66
CA LEU A 126 -8.48 -8.07 -4.75
C LEU A 126 -9.33 -6.80 -4.84
N LEU A 127 -9.81 -6.27 -3.71
CA LEU A 127 -10.58 -5.02 -3.68
C LEU A 127 -9.81 -3.85 -4.27
N VAL A 128 -8.51 -3.74 -3.99
CA VAL A 128 -7.66 -2.66 -4.51
C VAL A 128 -7.21 -2.95 -5.95
N ALA A 129 -6.96 -4.20 -6.32
CA ALA A 129 -6.57 -4.58 -7.68
C ALA A 129 -7.68 -4.29 -8.70
N VAL A 130 -8.95 -4.49 -8.31
CA VAL A 130 -10.12 -4.15 -9.15
C VAL A 130 -10.26 -2.64 -9.35
N GLN A 131 -9.71 -1.79 -8.46
CA GLN A 131 -9.64 -0.32 -8.60
C GLN A 131 -8.50 0.15 -9.52
N PRO A 132 -8.03 -0.62 -10.47
CA PRO A 132 -6.76 -0.64 -11.23
C PRO A 132 -5.55 -0.01 -10.50
N ASP A 133 -5.38 -0.35 -9.21
CA ASP A 133 -4.23 0.06 -8.39
C ASP A 133 -3.36 -1.15 -7.98
N LEU A 134 -2.75 -1.76 -8.98
CA LEU A 134 -2.00 -3.01 -8.80
C LEU A 134 -0.76 -2.82 -7.90
N GLY A 135 -0.12 -1.65 -7.93
CA GLY A 135 1.03 -1.35 -7.09
C GLY A 135 0.68 -1.37 -5.61
N THR A 136 -0.36 -0.64 -5.21
CA THR A 136 -0.84 -0.62 -3.81
C THR A 136 -1.40 -1.99 -3.40
N ALA A 137 -2.10 -2.69 -4.30
CA ALA A 137 -2.60 -4.03 -4.06
C ALA A 137 -1.47 -5.02 -3.73
N LEU A 138 -0.38 -5.03 -4.51
CA LEU A 138 0.79 -5.87 -4.25
C LEU A 138 1.44 -5.54 -2.90
N ILE A 139 1.57 -4.26 -2.55
CA ILE A 139 2.10 -3.86 -1.24
C ILE A 139 1.24 -4.43 -0.11
N ILE A 140 -0.08 -4.37 -0.21
CA ILE A 140 -1.01 -4.95 0.78
C ILE A 140 -0.78 -6.46 0.92
N LEU A 141 -0.68 -7.18 -0.19
CA LEU A 141 -0.43 -8.63 -0.17
C LEU A 141 0.92 -8.96 0.46
N ILE A 142 1.98 -8.23 0.08
CA ILE A 142 3.32 -8.41 0.63
C ILE A 142 3.32 -8.13 2.14
N LEU A 143 2.67 -7.07 2.61
CA LEU A 143 2.54 -6.76 4.04
C LEU A 143 1.88 -7.91 4.80
N GLY A 144 0.81 -8.49 4.26
CA GLY A 144 0.15 -9.65 4.85
C GLY A 144 1.05 -10.88 4.92
N LEU A 145 1.74 -11.20 3.82
CA LEU A 145 2.67 -12.33 3.76
C LEU A 145 3.86 -12.16 4.72
N VAL A 146 4.42 -10.96 4.78
CA VAL A 146 5.52 -10.61 5.70
C VAL A 146 5.06 -10.74 7.15
N ALA A 147 3.86 -10.26 7.49
CA ALA A 147 3.32 -10.40 8.84
C ALA A 147 3.12 -11.87 9.24
N ILE A 148 2.61 -12.70 8.33
CA ILE A 148 2.47 -14.16 8.53
C ILE A 148 3.85 -14.81 8.72
N PHE A 149 4.85 -14.38 7.94
CA PHE A 149 6.21 -14.87 8.05
C PHE A 149 6.81 -14.54 9.43
N TYR A 150 6.73 -13.29 9.86
CA TYR A 150 7.22 -12.85 11.17
C TYR A 150 6.46 -13.49 12.35
N ALA A 151 5.22 -13.91 12.14
CA ALA A 151 4.46 -14.64 13.14
C ALA A 151 4.97 -16.07 13.40
N GLY A 152 5.96 -16.54 12.63
CA GLY A 152 6.65 -17.83 12.87
C GLY A 152 6.09 -19.00 12.08
N ILE A 153 5.58 -18.76 10.85
CA ILE A 153 5.23 -19.86 9.95
C ILE A 153 6.48 -20.65 9.53
N LYS A 154 6.36 -21.96 9.35
CA LYS A 154 7.48 -22.79 8.89
C LYS A 154 7.96 -22.32 7.52
N LEU A 155 9.29 -22.17 7.35
CA LEU A 155 9.92 -21.69 6.12
C LEU A 155 9.55 -22.47 4.85
N ILE A 156 9.16 -23.72 5.00
CA ILE A 156 8.76 -24.56 3.86
C ILE A 156 7.57 -23.96 3.10
N TYR A 157 6.62 -23.30 3.79
CA TYR A 157 5.42 -22.74 3.15
C TYR A 157 5.72 -21.51 2.27
N PRO A 158 6.45 -20.47 2.73
CA PRO A 158 6.83 -19.37 1.85
C PRO A 158 7.76 -19.81 0.71
N ILE A 159 8.66 -20.77 0.92
CA ILE A 159 9.48 -21.33 -0.16
C ILE A 159 8.60 -22.00 -1.21
N PHE A 160 7.67 -22.88 -0.77
CA PHE A 160 6.75 -23.54 -1.69
C PHE A 160 5.86 -22.54 -2.44
N SER A 161 5.38 -21.48 -1.77
CA SER A 161 4.58 -20.44 -2.42
C SER A 161 5.38 -19.66 -3.48
N LEU A 162 6.66 -19.37 -3.23
CA LEU A 162 7.53 -18.72 -4.22
C LEU A 162 7.75 -19.61 -5.45
N ILE A 163 7.99 -20.91 -5.23
CA ILE A 163 8.13 -21.87 -6.34
C ILE A 163 6.83 -21.95 -7.14
N LEU A 164 5.68 -22.02 -6.47
CA LEU A 164 4.38 -22.05 -7.13
C LEU A 164 4.13 -20.77 -7.93
N ILE A 165 4.42 -19.60 -7.39
CA ILE A 165 4.31 -18.31 -8.09
C ILE A 165 5.21 -18.30 -9.33
N ALA A 166 6.46 -18.77 -9.21
CA ALA A 166 7.39 -18.86 -10.34
C ALA A 166 6.87 -19.77 -11.45
N LEU A 167 6.29 -20.93 -11.09
CA LEU A 167 5.70 -21.87 -12.05
C LEU A 167 4.45 -21.32 -12.74
N VAL A 168 3.61 -20.58 -12.01
CA VAL A 168 2.35 -20.03 -12.52
C VAL A 168 2.55 -18.67 -13.21
N SER A 169 3.68 -18.00 -12.99
CA SER A 169 3.94 -16.65 -13.54
C SER A 169 3.81 -16.54 -15.07
N PRO A 170 4.22 -17.51 -15.90
CA PRO A 170 4.01 -17.42 -17.35
C PRO A 170 2.53 -17.40 -17.72
N PHE A 171 1.70 -18.17 -17.01
CA PHE A 171 0.26 -18.16 -17.22
C PHE A 171 -0.38 -16.87 -16.73
N LEU A 172 0.03 -16.36 -15.55
CA LEU A 172 -0.45 -15.07 -15.02
C LEU A 172 -0.11 -13.92 -15.96
N TRP A 173 1.04 -13.99 -16.65
CA TRP A 173 1.43 -12.98 -17.64
C TRP A 173 0.39 -12.84 -18.77
N THR A 174 -0.18 -13.93 -19.25
CA THR A 174 -1.20 -13.90 -20.31
C THR A 174 -2.53 -13.31 -19.86
N LEU A 175 -2.81 -13.32 -18.55
CA LEU A 175 -4.02 -12.75 -17.97
C LEU A 175 -3.91 -11.24 -17.69
N LEU A 176 -2.70 -10.69 -17.72
CA LEU A 176 -2.47 -9.27 -17.50
C LEU A 176 -2.94 -8.45 -18.70
N LYS A 177 -3.59 -7.32 -18.42
CA LYS A 177 -3.94 -6.35 -19.45
C LYS A 177 -2.68 -5.71 -20.06
N PRO A 178 -2.71 -5.28 -21.34
CA PRO A 178 -1.53 -4.72 -22.01
C PRO A 178 -0.85 -3.58 -21.24
N TYR A 179 -1.63 -2.71 -20.56
CA TYR A 179 -1.04 -1.62 -19.76
C TYR A 179 -0.29 -2.12 -18.54
N GLN A 180 -0.67 -3.27 -17.95
CA GLN A 180 0.00 -3.89 -16.82
C GLN A 180 1.30 -4.55 -17.25
N GLN A 181 1.27 -5.28 -18.36
CA GLN A 181 2.45 -5.88 -18.99
C GLN A 181 3.48 -4.78 -19.33
N ASN A 182 3.04 -3.68 -19.97
CA ASN A 182 3.91 -2.55 -20.28
C ASN A 182 4.54 -1.93 -19.04
N ARG A 183 3.81 -1.81 -17.91
CA ARG A 183 4.40 -1.32 -16.67
C ARG A 183 5.51 -2.21 -16.13
N ILE A 184 5.33 -3.53 -16.20
CA ILE A 184 6.36 -4.49 -15.78
C ILE A 184 7.56 -4.41 -16.70
N MET A 185 7.35 -4.36 -18.02
CA MET A 185 8.43 -4.26 -19.01
C MET A 185 9.24 -2.97 -18.85
N ILE A 186 8.58 -1.82 -18.67
CA ILE A 186 9.25 -0.54 -18.45
C ILE A 186 9.98 -0.51 -17.10
N PHE A 187 9.45 -1.19 -16.08
CA PHE A 187 10.14 -1.30 -14.79
C PHE A 187 11.44 -2.10 -14.90
N LEU A 188 11.42 -3.20 -15.67
CA LEU A 188 12.61 -4.04 -15.90
C LEU A 188 13.61 -3.37 -16.85
N ASN A 189 13.11 -2.68 -17.87
CA ASN A 189 13.92 -1.96 -18.84
C ASN A 189 13.29 -0.59 -19.14
N PRO A 190 13.68 0.46 -18.38
CA PRO A 190 13.17 1.83 -18.57
C PRO A 190 13.46 2.43 -19.93
N ASP A 191 14.49 1.92 -20.62
CA ASP A 191 14.93 2.43 -21.93
C ASP A 191 13.94 2.10 -23.04
N LEU A 192 12.94 1.25 -22.80
CA LEU A 192 11.86 0.97 -23.76
C LEU A 192 10.92 2.17 -23.98
N ASP A 193 10.85 3.12 -23.00
CA ASP A 193 10.02 4.32 -23.12
C ASP A 193 10.69 5.49 -22.37
N PRO A 194 11.85 5.99 -22.88
CA PRO A 194 12.68 6.94 -22.15
C PRO A 194 12.06 8.34 -22.02
N LEU A 195 11.11 8.70 -22.89
CA LEU A 195 10.41 9.99 -22.86
C LEU A 195 9.01 9.92 -22.20
N GLY A 196 8.50 8.71 -21.96
CA GLY A 196 7.21 8.48 -21.31
C GLY A 196 7.33 7.97 -19.90
N LYS A 197 6.80 6.77 -19.65
CA LYS A 197 6.74 6.19 -18.29
C LYS A 197 8.11 5.81 -17.73
N GLY A 198 9.09 5.50 -18.58
CA GLY A 198 10.48 5.23 -18.19
C GLY A 198 11.23 6.47 -17.73
N TYR A 199 10.82 7.67 -18.18
CA TYR A 199 11.47 8.93 -17.83
C TYR A 199 11.66 9.12 -16.33
N HIS A 200 10.59 8.91 -15.55
CA HIS A 200 10.65 9.10 -14.10
C HIS A 200 11.60 8.11 -13.42
N ILE A 201 11.71 6.87 -13.93
CA ILE A 201 12.63 5.86 -13.39
C ILE A 201 14.07 6.25 -13.71
N ILE A 202 14.33 6.67 -14.94
CA ILE A 202 15.66 7.12 -15.38
C ILE A 202 16.10 8.34 -14.58
N GLN A 203 15.24 9.37 -14.46
CA GLN A 203 15.54 10.57 -13.69
C GLN A 203 15.77 10.27 -12.20
N SER A 204 14.98 9.35 -11.61
CA SER A 204 15.20 8.91 -10.23
C SER A 204 16.56 8.22 -10.06
N LYS A 205 16.96 7.37 -11.01
CA LYS A 205 18.29 6.73 -10.99
C LYS A 205 19.41 7.74 -11.11
N ILE A 206 19.26 8.75 -12.00
CA ILE A 206 20.24 9.83 -12.16
C ILE A 206 20.34 10.64 -10.88
N ALA A 207 19.21 11.06 -10.29
CA ALA A 207 19.19 11.83 -9.06
C ALA A 207 19.85 11.10 -7.89
N ILE A 208 19.58 9.81 -7.72
CA ILE A 208 20.21 8.98 -6.67
C ILE A 208 21.69 8.76 -6.98
N GLY A 209 22.05 8.53 -8.24
CA GLY A 209 23.42 8.24 -8.64
C GLY A 209 24.34 9.46 -8.67
N SER A 210 23.80 10.67 -8.92
CA SER A 210 24.56 11.92 -8.90
C SER A 210 24.76 12.49 -7.50
N GLY A 211 24.02 12.00 -6.50
CA GLY A 211 24.15 12.44 -5.11
C GLY A 211 23.51 13.80 -4.81
N GLY A 212 22.68 14.34 -5.69
CA GLY A 212 21.99 15.63 -5.48
C GLY A 212 21.25 16.11 -6.69
#